data_43d803b58a37abb29bcfb14379370b50
#
_entry.id   43d803b58a37abb29bcfb14379370b50
#
_cell.length_a   1.000
_cell.length_b   1.000
_cell.length_c   1.000
_cell.angle_alpha   90.00
_cell.angle_beta   90.00
_cell.angle_gamma   90.00
#
_symmetry.space_group_name_H-M   'P 1'
#
loop_
_entity.id
_entity.type
_entity.pdbx_description
1 polymer ?
#
loop_
_entity_poly.entity_id
_entity_poly.type
_entity_poly.pdbx_seq_one_letter_code
_entity_poly.pdbx_strand_id
1 'polypeptide(L)'
;MKQWKEGFYAFCKEGFKGYVAELTDKPYILDKNRAWGSYYALLNNINPNPKIIVMVRDLREVFSSMEKKFRANPDMDGGEINNTTLDGITTHKRVEQWAIGHPIGYATQKLYQSILDKTATNFLFIRYEDLCSYPDNCMRDIYKYFELEYYQHDFSKINQVTVEDDTIHGIYGDHTIRNTLKMLPNDSKDILGEFTCDWIYNSFLWFFKHFRYNK
;
A
#
# COMPACT_ATOMS: atom_id res chain seq x y z
N MET A 1 -23.09 -19.20 -19.73
CA MET A 1 -22.42 -18.44 -18.64
C MET A 1 -21.00 -18.93 -18.36
N LYS A 2 -20.71 -20.24 -18.30
CA LYS A 2 -19.34 -20.76 -18.05
C LYS A 2 -18.34 -20.38 -19.15
N GLN A 3 -18.66 -20.57 -20.42
CA GLN A 3 -17.80 -20.23 -21.57
C GLN A 3 -17.43 -18.73 -21.63
N TRP A 4 -18.35 -17.83 -21.27
CA TRP A 4 -18.05 -16.39 -21.25
C TRP A 4 -17.00 -16.07 -20.19
N LYS A 5 -17.07 -16.66 -19.01
CA LYS A 5 -16.11 -16.48 -17.92
C LYS A 5 -14.71 -16.98 -18.30
N GLU A 6 -14.66 -18.15 -18.95
CA GLU A 6 -13.39 -18.73 -19.43
C GLU A 6 -12.76 -17.85 -20.53
N GLY A 7 -13.58 -17.37 -21.48
CA GLY A 7 -13.12 -16.44 -22.52
C GLY A 7 -12.61 -15.11 -21.95
N PHE A 8 -13.28 -14.56 -20.92
CA PHE A 8 -12.83 -13.35 -20.24
C PHE A 8 -11.48 -13.55 -19.53
N TYR A 9 -11.28 -14.67 -18.84
CA TYR A 9 -10.00 -14.97 -18.21
C TYR A 9 -8.87 -15.16 -19.23
N ALA A 10 -9.16 -15.81 -20.34
CA ALA A 10 -8.19 -15.96 -21.44
C ALA A 10 -7.82 -14.58 -22.01
N PHE A 11 -8.79 -13.71 -22.27
CA PHE A 11 -8.55 -12.33 -22.71
C PHE A 11 -7.69 -11.56 -21.71
N CYS A 12 -8.01 -11.59 -20.41
CA CYS A 12 -7.22 -10.91 -19.37
C CYS A 12 -5.79 -11.45 -19.33
N LYS A 13 -5.62 -12.76 -19.44
CA LYS A 13 -4.31 -13.41 -19.40
C LYS A 13 -3.43 -12.99 -20.57
N GLU A 14 -3.93 -13.10 -21.78
CA GLU A 14 -3.15 -12.77 -22.99
C GLU A 14 -2.95 -11.25 -23.13
N GLY A 15 -3.96 -10.44 -22.76
CA GLY A 15 -3.82 -8.99 -22.68
C GLY A 15 -2.76 -8.55 -21.69
N PHE A 16 -2.72 -9.15 -20.49
CA PHE A 16 -1.68 -8.85 -19.49
C PHE A 16 -0.29 -9.26 -19.98
N LYS A 17 -0.15 -10.44 -20.59
CA LYS A 17 1.13 -10.88 -21.17
C LYS A 17 1.63 -9.92 -22.27
N GLY A 18 0.73 -9.54 -23.20
CA GLY A 18 1.07 -8.60 -24.26
C GLY A 18 1.49 -7.23 -23.71
N TYR A 19 0.75 -6.71 -22.75
CA TYR A 19 1.08 -5.46 -22.06
C TYR A 19 2.48 -5.50 -21.42
N VAL A 20 2.77 -6.57 -20.69
CA VAL A 20 4.04 -6.75 -20.02
C VAL A 20 5.21 -6.91 -21.01
N ALA A 21 5.00 -7.68 -22.07
CA ALA A 21 6.03 -7.89 -23.11
C ALA A 21 6.40 -6.60 -23.85
N GLU A 22 5.46 -5.65 -23.95
CA GLU A 22 5.74 -4.33 -24.54
C GLU A 22 6.55 -3.42 -23.59
N LEU A 23 6.38 -3.60 -22.27
CA LEU A 23 7.07 -2.77 -21.28
C LEU A 23 8.51 -3.21 -21.03
N THR A 24 8.80 -4.51 -21.07
CA THR A 24 10.11 -5.04 -20.69
C THR A 24 10.33 -6.48 -21.15
N ASP A 25 11.60 -6.80 -21.41
CA ASP A 25 12.10 -8.15 -21.67
C ASP A 25 12.63 -8.86 -20.42
N LYS A 26 12.53 -8.22 -19.24
CA LYS A 26 13.03 -8.77 -17.99
C LYS A 26 12.20 -9.98 -17.54
N PRO A 27 12.83 -11.00 -16.93
CA PRO A 27 12.15 -12.22 -16.49
C PRO A 27 11.23 -12.01 -15.28
N TYR A 28 11.39 -10.92 -14.55
CA TYR A 28 10.62 -10.60 -13.33
C TYR A 28 10.08 -9.17 -13.39
N ILE A 29 8.81 -9.03 -13.03
CA ILE A 29 8.10 -7.75 -13.01
C ILE A 29 7.44 -7.60 -11.66
N LEU A 30 7.65 -6.44 -11.04
CA LEU A 30 6.94 -6.00 -9.86
C LEU A 30 5.93 -4.91 -10.26
N ASP A 31 4.65 -5.19 -10.06
CA ASP A 31 3.60 -4.20 -10.21
C ASP A 31 3.15 -3.69 -8.83
N LYS A 32 3.30 -2.39 -8.60
CA LYS A 32 2.86 -1.72 -7.38
C LYS A 32 1.43 -1.22 -7.53
N ASN A 33 0.48 -1.92 -6.91
CA ASN A 33 -0.93 -1.57 -6.99
C ASN A 33 -1.65 -1.85 -5.66
N ARG A 34 -2.54 -0.95 -5.25
CA ARG A 34 -3.32 -1.11 -4.00
C ARG A 34 -4.48 -2.10 -4.11
N ALA A 35 -4.79 -2.58 -5.30
CA ALA A 35 -6.00 -3.36 -5.56
C ALA A 35 -5.76 -4.86 -5.75
N TRP A 36 -4.54 -5.31 -6.01
CA TRP A 36 -4.25 -6.69 -6.36
C TRP A 36 -4.74 -7.73 -5.34
N GLY A 37 -4.69 -7.41 -4.05
CA GLY A 37 -5.23 -8.28 -3.02
C GLY A 37 -6.71 -8.65 -3.23
N SER A 38 -7.53 -7.70 -3.69
CA SER A 38 -8.95 -7.92 -3.98
C SER A 38 -9.21 -8.72 -5.25
N TYR A 39 -8.24 -8.78 -6.13
CA TYR A 39 -8.34 -9.48 -7.41
C TYR A 39 -7.55 -10.79 -7.44
N TYR A 40 -7.25 -11.35 -6.26
CA TYR A 40 -6.48 -12.60 -6.15
C TYR A 40 -7.04 -13.72 -7.01
N ALA A 41 -8.36 -13.91 -7.04
CA ALA A 41 -9.01 -14.94 -7.86
C ALA A 41 -8.76 -14.72 -9.36
N LEU A 42 -8.78 -13.49 -9.84
CA LEU A 42 -8.43 -13.16 -11.22
C LEU A 42 -6.95 -13.42 -11.49
N LEU A 43 -6.08 -12.91 -10.62
CA LEU A 43 -4.64 -13.13 -10.74
C LEU A 43 -4.28 -14.61 -10.78
N ASN A 44 -4.90 -15.42 -9.93
CA ASN A 44 -4.66 -16.85 -9.87
C ASN A 44 -5.14 -17.59 -11.15
N ASN A 45 -6.08 -17.02 -11.89
CA ASN A 45 -6.46 -17.56 -13.21
C ASN A 45 -5.50 -17.10 -14.33
N ILE A 46 -4.89 -15.92 -14.20
CA ILE A 46 -3.89 -15.41 -15.15
C ILE A 46 -2.54 -16.08 -14.94
N ASN A 47 -2.09 -16.10 -13.71
CA ASN A 47 -0.83 -16.68 -13.27
C ASN A 47 -1.09 -17.55 -12.02
N PRO A 48 -1.09 -18.88 -12.11
CA PRO A 48 -1.32 -19.75 -10.96
C PRO A 48 -0.33 -19.45 -9.82
N ASN A 49 -0.88 -19.35 -8.59
CA ASN A 49 -0.11 -19.02 -7.39
C ASN A 49 0.60 -17.65 -7.45
N PRO A 50 -0.15 -16.56 -7.68
CA PRO A 50 0.43 -15.23 -7.79
C PRO A 50 1.07 -14.82 -6.47
N LYS A 51 2.25 -14.25 -6.54
CA LYS A 51 3.01 -13.78 -5.37
C LYS A 51 2.61 -12.34 -5.06
N ILE A 52 2.07 -12.09 -3.88
CA ILE A 52 1.63 -10.76 -3.45
C ILE A 52 2.30 -10.39 -2.13
N ILE A 53 3.04 -9.29 -2.13
CA ILE A 53 3.56 -8.67 -0.91
C ILE A 53 2.62 -7.54 -0.51
N VAL A 54 2.26 -7.51 0.77
CA VAL A 54 1.46 -6.43 1.35
C VAL A 54 2.29 -5.71 2.41
N MET A 55 2.64 -4.46 2.11
CA MET A 55 3.29 -3.58 3.07
C MET A 55 2.25 -3.03 4.03
N VAL A 56 2.50 -3.18 5.33
CA VAL A 56 1.64 -2.64 6.38
C VAL A 56 2.44 -1.71 7.29
N ARG A 57 1.78 -0.70 7.83
CA ARG A 57 2.34 0.26 8.77
C ARG A 57 1.28 0.64 9.79
N ASP A 58 1.67 1.08 10.98
CA ASP A 58 0.75 1.67 11.94
C ASP A 58 -0.11 2.74 11.27
N LEU A 59 -1.42 2.56 11.28
CA LEU A 59 -2.34 3.46 10.59
C LEU A 59 -2.29 4.88 11.15
N ARG A 60 -1.99 5.07 12.43
CA ARG A 60 -1.83 6.40 13.03
C ARG A 60 -0.70 7.15 12.35
N GLU A 61 0.42 6.46 12.07
CA GLU A 61 1.57 7.04 11.36
C GLU A 61 1.28 7.28 9.88
N VAL A 62 0.43 6.44 9.26
CA VAL A 62 -0.01 6.65 7.88
C VAL A 62 -0.87 7.92 7.79
N PHE A 63 -1.87 8.07 8.66
CA PHE A 63 -2.71 9.27 8.73
C PHE A 63 -1.91 10.52 9.10
N SER A 64 -0.97 10.41 10.03
CA SER A 64 -0.05 11.51 10.39
C SER A 64 0.76 11.99 9.18
N SER A 65 1.29 11.05 8.40
CA SER A 65 2.02 11.37 7.17
C SER A 65 1.15 12.11 6.15
N MET A 66 -0.11 11.71 6.00
CA MET A 66 -1.06 12.39 5.11
C MET A 66 -1.39 13.81 5.60
N GLU A 67 -1.65 13.95 6.89
CA GLU A 67 -1.93 15.27 7.48
C GLU A 67 -0.74 16.23 7.33
N LYS A 68 0.49 15.75 7.50
CA LYS A 68 1.69 16.56 7.25
C LYS A 68 1.77 17.04 5.80
N LYS A 69 1.50 16.15 4.85
CA LYS A 69 1.49 16.52 3.43
C LYS A 69 0.41 17.55 3.13
N PHE A 70 -0.79 17.38 3.67
CA PHE A 70 -1.86 18.35 3.56
C PHE A 70 -1.46 19.73 4.13
N ARG A 71 -0.91 19.78 5.35
CA ARG A 71 -0.46 21.02 5.97
C ARG A 71 0.67 21.72 5.22
N ALA A 72 1.55 20.95 4.58
CA ALA A 72 2.65 21.51 3.78
C ALA A 72 2.19 22.07 2.43
N ASN A 73 1.00 21.67 1.95
CA ASN A 73 0.47 22.04 0.63
C ASN A 73 -1.03 22.38 0.72
N PRO A 74 -1.41 23.39 1.53
CA PRO A 74 -2.83 23.68 1.77
C PRO A 74 -3.57 24.16 0.51
N ASP A 75 -2.84 24.79 -0.42
CA ASP A 75 -3.40 25.29 -1.69
C ASP A 75 -3.44 24.21 -2.79
N MET A 76 -2.74 23.12 -2.62
CA MET A 76 -2.89 21.95 -3.48
C MET A 76 -4.12 21.19 -3.00
N ASP A 77 -5.24 21.51 -3.60
CA ASP A 77 -6.49 20.82 -3.36
C ASP A 77 -6.24 19.32 -3.38
N GLY A 78 -6.37 18.69 -2.24
CA GLY A 78 -6.21 17.23 -2.07
C GLY A 78 -7.27 16.43 -2.85
N GLY A 79 -7.92 17.10 -3.78
CA GLY A 79 -9.05 16.63 -4.52
C GLY A 79 -10.30 16.51 -3.64
N GLU A 80 -11.44 16.49 -4.26
CA GLU A 80 -12.68 16.16 -3.60
C GLU A 80 -12.65 14.68 -3.17
N ILE A 81 -12.49 14.44 -1.88
CA ILE A 81 -12.72 13.10 -1.31
C ILE A 81 -14.21 13.02 -0.98
N ASN A 82 -14.93 12.17 -1.70
CA ASN A 82 -16.38 12.00 -1.56
C ASN A 82 -17.18 13.31 -1.71
N ASN A 83 -16.78 14.18 -2.65
CA ASN A 83 -17.37 15.49 -2.88
C ASN A 83 -17.27 16.47 -1.67
N THR A 84 -16.28 16.29 -0.83
CA THR A 84 -16.01 17.16 0.30
C THR A 84 -14.62 17.76 0.16
N THR A 85 -14.52 19.08 0.15
CA THR A 85 -13.23 19.78 0.23
C THR A 85 -12.60 19.52 1.60
N LEU A 86 -11.30 19.27 1.62
CA LEU A 86 -10.55 19.08 2.87
C LEU A 86 -10.18 20.39 3.56
N ASP A 87 -10.29 21.48 2.82
CA ASP A 87 -10.01 22.81 3.33
C ASP A 87 -11.08 23.27 4.32
N GLY A 88 -10.65 24.02 5.32
CA GLY A 88 -11.55 24.55 6.36
C GLY A 88 -12.12 23.53 7.35
N ILE A 89 -11.77 22.25 7.27
CA ILE A 89 -12.21 21.23 8.23
C ILE A 89 -11.09 20.83 9.21
N THR A 90 -11.48 20.31 10.38
CA THR A 90 -10.53 19.90 11.42
C THR A 90 -9.66 18.72 10.98
N THR A 91 -8.48 18.57 11.59
CA THR A 91 -7.61 17.38 11.40
C THR A 91 -8.38 16.08 11.59
N HIS A 92 -9.18 15.98 12.66
CA HIS A 92 -9.99 14.79 12.92
C HIS A 92 -10.95 14.51 11.76
N LYS A 93 -11.62 15.53 11.24
CA LYS A 93 -12.58 15.36 10.15
C LYS A 93 -11.91 14.94 8.84
N ARG A 94 -10.71 15.46 8.54
CA ARG A 94 -9.92 14.96 7.40
C ARG A 94 -9.57 13.48 7.55
N VAL A 95 -9.13 13.08 8.74
CA VAL A 95 -8.83 11.67 9.04
C VAL A 95 -10.06 10.78 8.84
N GLU A 96 -11.25 11.20 9.29
CA GLU A 96 -12.50 10.48 9.00
C GLU A 96 -12.75 10.33 7.49
N GLN A 97 -12.55 11.39 6.70
CA GLN A 97 -12.71 11.33 5.25
C GLN A 97 -11.74 10.33 4.59
N TRP A 98 -10.46 10.37 4.97
CA TRP A 98 -9.48 9.41 4.46
C TRP A 98 -9.73 7.98 4.92
N ALA A 99 -10.32 7.80 6.10
CA ALA A 99 -10.66 6.49 6.66
C ALA A 99 -11.84 5.82 5.92
N ILE A 100 -12.74 6.62 5.34
CA ILE A 100 -13.89 6.12 4.56
C ILE A 100 -13.53 6.03 3.07
N GLY A 101 -12.81 7.03 2.56
CA GLY A 101 -12.50 7.19 1.15
C GLY A 101 -11.10 6.74 0.76
N HIS A 102 -10.62 7.31 -0.35
CA HIS A 102 -9.24 7.15 -0.80
C HIS A 102 -8.28 8.02 0.03
N PRO A 103 -7.01 7.57 0.20
CA PRO A 103 -6.51 6.27 -0.23
C PRO A 103 -6.61 5.16 0.84
N ILE A 104 -6.79 5.52 2.13
CA ILE A 104 -6.62 4.56 3.25
C ILE A 104 -7.85 3.67 3.41
N GLY A 105 -9.05 4.27 3.45
CA GLY A 105 -10.29 3.52 3.66
C GLY A 105 -10.47 2.45 2.58
N TYR A 106 -10.20 2.81 1.33
CA TYR A 106 -10.28 1.89 0.21
C TYR A 106 -9.27 0.75 0.31
N ALA A 107 -8.01 1.06 0.65
CA ALA A 107 -6.96 0.05 0.79
C ALA A 107 -7.23 -0.90 1.98
N THR A 108 -7.63 -0.35 3.13
CA THR A 108 -7.92 -1.15 4.33
C THR A 108 -9.17 -2.02 4.16
N GLN A 109 -10.21 -1.52 3.49
CA GLN A 109 -11.42 -2.29 3.20
C GLN A 109 -11.10 -3.50 2.29
N LYS A 110 -10.29 -3.30 1.25
CA LYS A 110 -9.88 -4.38 0.35
C LYS A 110 -9.02 -5.42 1.06
N LEU A 111 -8.11 -4.98 1.91
CA LEU A 111 -7.31 -5.87 2.72
C LEU A 111 -8.18 -6.67 3.70
N TYR A 112 -9.11 -6.02 4.36
CA TYR A 112 -10.05 -6.68 5.26
C TYR A 112 -10.87 -7.76 4.55
N GLN A 113 -11.37 -7.45 3.36
CA GLN A 113 -12.09 -8.43 2.53
C GLN A 113 -11.21 -9.63 2.20
N SER A 114 -9.95 -9.42 1.81
CA SER A 114 -9.01 -10.51 1.51
C SER A 114 -8.74 -11.42 2.73
N ILE A 115 -8.77 -10.84 3.94
CA ILE A 115 -8.64 -11.59 5.20
C ILE A 115 -9.91 -12.44 5.44
N LEU A 116 -11.10 -11.85 5.28
CA LEU A 116 -12.38 -12.54 5.44
C LEU A 116 -12.53 -13.71 4.45
N ASP A 117 -12.14 -13.49 3.20
CA ASP A 117 -12.19 -14.51 2.13
C ASP A 117 -11.05 -15.53 2.25
N LYS A 118 -10.18 -15.38 3.23
CA LYS A 118 -8.98 -16.21 3.45
C LYS A 118 -7.97 -16.20 2.29
N THR A 119 -8.12 -15.33 1.32
CA THR A 119 -7.15 -15.18 0.22
C THR A 119 -5.84 -14.57 0.71
N ALA A 120 -5.89 -13.79 1.79
CA ALA A 120 -4.73 -13.21 2.43
C ALA A 120 -3.73 -14.24 3.00
N THR A 121 -4.11 -15.52 3.15
CA THR A 121 -3.18 -16.60 3.54
C THR A 121 -2.08 -16.86 2.50
N ASN A 122 -2.29 -16.39 1.27
CA ASN A 122 -1.32 -16.50 0.18
C ASN A 122 -0.41 -15.27 0.06
N PHE A 123 -0.58 -14.26 0.93
CA PHE A 123 0.19 -13.02 0.89
C PHE A 123 1.37 -13.07 1.85
N LEU A 124 2.46 -12.41 1.49
CA LEU A 124 3.54 -12.09 2.40
C LEU A 124 3.32 -10.68 2.97
N PHE A 125 3.09 -10.59 4.27
CA PHE A 125 2.96 -9.32 4.97
C PHE A 125 4.31 -8.85 5.49
N ILE A 126 4.67 -7.61 5.16
CA ILE A 126 5.89 -6.96 5.66
C ILE A 126 5.46 -5.70 6.42
N ARG A 127 5.80 -5.64 7.70
CA ARG A 127 5.61 -4.42 8.48
C ARG A 127 6.72 -3.43 8.15
N TYR A 128 6.34 -2.18 7.97
CA TYR A 128 7.30 -1.09 7.72
C TYR A 128 8.37 -1.01 8.82
N GLU A 129 7.94 -1.17 10.07
CA GLU A 129 8.81 -1.12 11.24
C GLU A 129 9.83 -2.26 11.23
N ASP A 130 9.43 -3.46 10.83
CA ASP A 130 10.32 -4.62 10.73
C ASP A 130 11.30 -4.43 9.57
N LEU A 131 10.84 -3.91 8.43
CA LEU A 131 11.71 -3.60 7.30
C LEU A 131 12.76 -2.54 7.68
N CYS A 132 12.39 -1.52 8.45
CA CYS A 132 13.34 -0.50 8.87
C CYS A 132 14.32 -0.99 9.94
N SER A 133 13.89 -1.93 10.83
CA SER A 133 14.71 -2.42 11.93
C SER A 133 15.59 -3.62 11.54
N TYR A 134 15.07 -4.48 10.65
CA TYR A 134 15.71 -5.74 10.24
C TYR A 134 15.64 -5.92 8.72
N PRO A 135 16.20 -4.98 7.94
CA PRO A 135 16.01 -4.95 6.48
C PRO A 135 16.52 -6.20 5.77
N ASP A 136 17.68 -6.72 6.15
CA ASP A 136 18.22 -7.95 5.56
C ASP A 136 17.30 -9.14 5.76
N ASN A 137 16.74 -9.30 6.96
CA ASN A 137 15.82 -10.39 7.27
C ASN A 137 14.53 -10.28 6.42
N CYS A 138 13.93 -9.09 6.36
CA CYS A 138 12.74 -8.86 5.54
C CYS A 138 13.01 -9.12 4.06
N MET A 139 14.15 -8.68 3.54
CA MET A 139 14.51 -8.93 2.15
C MET A 139 14.76 -10.42 1.88
N ARG A 140 15.42 -11.16 2.79
CA ARG A 140 15.58 -12.61 2.67
C ARG A 140 14.23 -13.33 2.62
N ASP A 141 13.26 -12.93 3.45
CA ASP A 141 11.91 -13.50 3.43
C ASP A 141 11.20 -13.19 2.10
N ILE A 142 11.37 -11.98 1.56
CA ILE A 142 10.85 -11.59 0.25
C ILE A 142 11.44 -12.45 -0.87
N TYR A 143 12.77 -12.59 -0.92
CA TYR A 143 13.44 -13.42 -1.93
C TYR A 143 13.04 -14.88 -1.84
N LYS A 144 12.97 -15.42 -0.62
CA LYS A 144 12.47 -16.78 -0.37
C LYS A 144 11.02 -16.95 -0.84
N TYR A 145 10.15 -15.97 -0.57
CA TYR A 145 8.76 -16.01 -1.00
C TYR A 145 8.62 -16.00 -2.52
N PHE A 146 9.48 -15.27 -3.23
CA PHE A 146 9.55 -15.26 -4.69
C PHE A 146 10.32 -16.44 -5.28
N GLU A 147 10.95 -17.28 -4.44
CA GLU A 147 11.80 -18.39 -4.88
C GLU A 147 12.99 -17.90 -5.73
N LEU A 148 13.57 -16.77 -5.35
CA LEU A 148 14.71 -16.13 -5.99
C LEU A 148 15.97 -16.28 -5.16
N GLU A 149 17.13 -16.26 -5.84
CA GLU A 149 18.42 -16.16 -5.19
C GLU A 149 18.57 -14.79 -4.52
N TYR A 150 19.06 -14.78 -3.27
CA TYR A 150 19.19 -13.55 -2.50
C TYR A 150 20.27 -12.65 -3.06
N TYR A 151 19.91 -11.39 -3.33
CA TYR A 151 20.84 -10.33 -3.64
C TYR A 151 21.10 -9.46 -2.41
N GLN A 152 22.39 -9.22 -2.09
CA GLN A 152 22.77 -8.37 -0.96
C GLN A 152 22.51 -6.90 -1.27
N HIS A 153 21.62 -6.29 -0.50
CA HIS A 153 21.25 -4.88 -0.64
C HIS A 153 22.09 -3.98 0.24
N ASP A 154 22.37 -2.75 -0.24
CA ASP A 154 22.92 -1.67 0.58
C ASP A 154 21.81 -0.68 0.94
N PHE A 155 21.29 -0.78 2.16
CA PHE A 155 20.21 0.06 2.65
C PHE A 155 20.68 1.46 3.07
N SER A 156 21.98 1.73 3.08
CA SER A 156 22.56 3.05 3.33
C SER A 156 22.68 3.89 2.05
N LYS A 157 22.60 3.24 0.87
CA LYS A 157 22.76 3.87 -0.43
C LYS A 157 21.73 3.34 -1.43
N ILE A 158 20.51 3.81 -1.32
CA ILE A 158 19.42 3.46 -2.23
C ILE A 158 19.37 4.49 -3.36
N ASN A 159 19.51 4.04 -4.60
CA ASN A 159 19.39 4.89 -5.77
C ASN A 159 18.01 4.77 -6.39
N GLN A 160 17.32 5.88 -6.58
CA GLN A 160 16.10 5.90 -7.38
C GLN A 160 16.49 5.88 -8.86
N VAL A 161 16.09 4.81 -9.55
CA VAL A 161 16.39 4.63 -11.00
C VAL A 161 15.18 4.92 -11.88
N THR A 162 13.99 4.97 -11.31
CA THR A 162 12.73 5.32 -11.99
C THR A 162 12.27 6.69 -11.53
N VAL A 163 11.84 7.52 -12.46
CA VAL A 163 11.24 8.83 -12.20
C VAL A 163 9.81 8.75 -12.70
N GLU A 164 8.85 8.87 -11.79
CA GLU A 164 7.42 8.96 -12.11
C GLU A 164 7.01 10.44 -12.08
N ASP A 165 6.08 10.82 -12.96
CA ASP A 165 5.45 12.14 -12.88
C ASP A 165 4.32 12.07 -11.83
N ASP A 166 4.66 12.46 -10.61
CA ASP A 166 3.75 12.42 -9.47
C ASP A 166 2.72 13.55 -9.48
N THR A 167 2.84 14.53 -10.35
CA THR A 167 1.99 15.73 -10.37
C THR A 167 0.52 15.39 -10.60
N ILE A 168 0.24 14.33 -11.35
CA ILE A 168 -1.12 13.83 -11.62
C ILE A 168 -1.83 13.27 -10.37
N HIS A 169 -1.08 12.95 -9.33
CA HIS A 169 -1.61 12.36 -8.08
C HIS A 169 -1.80 13.39 -6.97
N GLY A 170 -1.52 14.68 -7.24
CA GLY A 170 -1.64 15.75 -6.27
C GLY A 170 -0.75 15.51 -5.04
N ILE A 171 -1.17 16.01 -3.89
CA ILE A 171 -0.40 15.93 -2.63
C ILE A 171 -0.11 14.48 -2.16
N TYR A 172 -0.83 13.49 -2.66
CA TYR A 172 -0.66 12.08 -2.27
C TYR A 172 0.27 11.30 -3.20
N GLY A 173 0.80 11.93 -4.23
CA GLY A 173 1.58 11.31 -5.29
C GLY A 173 3.09 11.27 -5.08
N ASP A 174 3.62 11.90 -4.01
CA ASP A 174 5.06 11.93 -3.77
C ASP A 174 5.64 10.52 -3.56
N HIS A 175 6.24 9.98 -4.62
CA HIS A 175 6.89 8.68 -4.67
C HIS A 175 8.42 8.79 -4.58
N THR A 176 8.95 9.94 -4.16
CA THR A 176 10.38 10.13 -3.98
C THR A 176 10.96 9.07 -3.05
N ILE A 177 11.89 8.28 -3.57
CA ILE A 177 12.61 7.25 -2.81
C ILE A 177 13.76 7.93 -2.05
N ARG A 178 13.78 7.71 -0.72
CA ARG A 178 14.89 8.18 0.10
C ARG A 178 16.15 7.37 -0.20
N ASN A 179 17.30 8.03 -0.18
CA ASN A 179 18.58 7.38 -0.43
C ASN A 179 19.04 6.43 0.70
N THR A 180 18.34 6.41 1.81
CA THR A 180 18.61 5.51 2.93
C THR A 180 17.30 4.95 3.49
N LEU A 181 17.32 3.67 3.90
CA LEU A 181 16.23 3.07 4.64
C LEU A 181 16.35 3.47 6.12
N LYS A 182 15.43 4.30 6.58
CA LYS A 182 15.41 4.81 7.95
C LYS A 182 13.99 4.89 8.48
N MET A 183 13.81 4.43 9.73
CA MET A 183 12.55 4.61 10.45
C MET A 183 12.22 6.10 10.57
N LEU A 184 10.99 6.46 10.25
CA LEU A 184 10.48 7.80 10.51
C LEU A 184 10.09 7.96 11.98
N PRO A 185 10.13 9.18 12.53
CA PRO A 185 9.64 9.44 13.88
C PRO A 185 8.18 8.99 14.04
N ASN A 186 7.87 8.49 15.21
CA ASN A 186 6.51 8.18 15.65
C ASN A 186 5.95 9.46 16.29
N ASP A 187 5.27 10.29 15.50
CA ASP A 187 4.79 11.60 15.91
C ASP A 187 3.28 11.78 15.67
N SER A 188 2.55 10.69 15.48
CA SER A 188 1.12 10.74 15.20
C SER A 188 0.30 11.44 16.27
N LYS A 189 0.65 11.30 17.55
CA LYS A 189 -0.04 12.01 18.64
C LYS A 189 0.16 13.53 18.57
N ASP A 190 1.36 13.98 18.21
CA ASP A 190 1.67 15.40 18.08
C ASP A 190 0.96 16.03 16.88
N ILE A 191 0.82 15.29 15.81
CA ILE A 191 0.22 15.76 14.54
C ILE A 191 -1.30 15.66 14.55
N LEU A 192 -1.84 14.54 15.01
CA LEU A 192 -3.28 14.23 14.94
C LEU A 192 -4.03 14.50 16.24
N GLY A 193 -3.33 14.55 17.37
CA GLY A 193 -3.90 14.58 18.71
C GLY A 193 -4.32 13.21 19.22
N GLU A 194 -4.33 13.06 20.54
CA GLU A 194 -4.62 11.77 21.21
C GLU A 194 -6.03 11.24 20.87
N PHE A 195 -7.02 12.12 20.89
CA PHE A 195 -8.41 11.77 20.55
C PHE A 195 -8.51 11.14 19.16
N THR A 196 -7.84 11.71 18.17
CA THR A 196 -7.87 11.20 16.79
C THR A 196 -7.11 9.86 16.68
N CYS A 197 -5.98 9.73 17.37
CA CYS A 197 -5.23 8.48 17.43
C CYS A 197 -6.05 7.34 18.07
N ASP A 198 -6.76 7.61 19.16
CA ASP A 198 -7.66 6.66 19.80
C ASP A 198 -8.84 6.29 18.89
N TRP A 199 -9.39 7.26 18.17
CA TRP A 199 -10.46 7.02 17.22
C TRP A 199 -9.97 6.09 16.06
N ILE A 200 -8.78 6.34 15.51
CA ILE A 200 -8.16 5.49 14.49
C ILE A 200 -8.00 4.06 15.02
N TYR A 201 -7.42 3.91 16.22
CA TYR A 201 -7.23 2.59 16.82
C TYR A 201 -8.54 1.82 16.95
N ASN A 202 -9.59 2.46 17.46
CA ASN A 202 -10.90 1.83 17.65
C ASN A 202 -11.61 1.51 16.33
N SER A 203 -11.53 2.42 15.35
CA SER A 203 -12.17 2.24 14.04
C SER A 203 -11.52 1.12 13.22
N PHE A 204 -10.22 0.90 13.40
CA PHE A 204 -9.45 -0.14 12.71
C PHE A 204 -8.94 -1.23 13.66
N LEU A 205 -9.66 -1.52 14.73
CA LEU A 205 -9.23 -2.48 15.77
C LEU A 205 -8.82 -3.84 15.20
N TRP A 206 -9.51 -4.31 14.15
CA TRP A 206 -9.17 -5.53 13.46
C TRP A 206 -7.74 -5.49 12.87
N PHE A 207 -7.34 -4.36 12.28
CA PHE A 207 -6.02 -4.14 11.66
C PHE A 207 -4.93 -4.16 12.74
N PHE A 208 -5.13 -3.39 13.81
CA PHE A 208 -4.17 -3.32 14.91
C PHE A 208 -3.95 -4.69 15.57
N LYS A 209 -5.04 -5.44 15.80
CA LYS A 209 -4.96 -6.80 16.35
C LYS A 209 -4.29 -7.78 15.38
N HIS A 210 -4.69 -7.75 14.10
CA HIS A 210 -4.18 -8.68 13.10
C HIS A 210 -2.68 -8.51 12.87
N PHE A 211 -2.21 -7.26 12.78
CA PHE A 211 -0.81 -6.94 12.55
C PHE A 211 -0.02 -6.64 13.82
N ARG A 212 -0.57 -6.88 15.00
CA ARG A 212 0.07 -6.77 16.32
C ARG A 212 0.64 -5.37 16.59
N TYR A 213 -0.13 -4.34 16.28
CA TYR A 213 0.15 -2.98 16.72
C TYR A 213 -0.53 -2.71 18.06
N ASN A 214 0.20 -2.16 19.01
CA ASN A 214 -0.31 -1.80 20.32
C ASN A 214 -1.13 -0.50 20.28
N LYS A 215 -1.99 -0.31 21.31
CA LYS A 215 -2.70 0.94 21.50
C LYS A 215 -1.75 2.12 21.82
#